data_c43e983006c627e14bba14fba0ee0a08
#
_entry.id   c43e983006c627e14bba14fba0ee0a08
#
_cell.length_a   1.000
_cell.length_b   1.000
_cell.length_c   1.000
_cell.angle_alpha   90.00
_cell.angle_beta   90.00
_cell.angle_gamma   90.00
#
_symmetry.space_group_name_H-M   'P 1'
#
loop_
_entity.id
_entity.type
_entity.pdbx_description
1 polymer ?
#
loop_
_entity_poly.entity_id
_entity_poly.type
_entity_poly.pdbx_seq_one_letter_code
_entity_poly.pdbx_strand_id
1 'polypeptide(L)'
;MLTEGMYIDHVIYGVLDVDAAAERLRRDYGLGSVPGGIHLGGTTNRIVPLAPPTFLELLGVGDPTLGDGVWLAEALAGRDRLLWWVLGVDDLDETARRRGLPTQVGMMDMADGSQRTFRTAGMPRYPLPFFISFDIDPGARMRIWQARYRDAGHDCGPGAFSFLEVGDTPELLDAWLGDHGLPVRHVPGAASGIHAVGIETARGELVIC
;
A
#
# COMPACT_ATOMS: atom_id res chain seq x y z
N MET A 1 -20.09 1.91 -19.62
CA MET A 1 -19.22 0.86 -19.00
C MET A 1 -19.11 1.25 -17.54
N LEU A 2 -19.52 0.38 -16.63
CA LEU A 2 -19.35 0.64 -15.20
C LEU A 2 -17.85 0.62 -14.93
N THR A 3 -17.29 1.74 -14.47
CA THR A 3 -15.96 1.78 -13.86
C THR A 3 -16.02 0.81 -12.68
N GLU A 4 -15.23 -0.26 -12.75
CA GLU A 4 -15.03 -1.14 -11.58
C GLU A 4 -14.64 -0.25 -10.41
N GLY A 5 -15.24 -0.48 -9.24
CA GLY A 5 -14.93 0.27 -8.01
C GLY A 5 -13.48 0.03 -7.59
N MET A 6 -12.56 0.65 -8.31
CA MET A 6 -11.12 0.52 -8.12
C MET A 6 -10.62 1.75 -7.37
N TYR A 7 -9.83 1.54 -6.33
CA TYR A 7 -9.27 2.62 -5.52
C TYR A 7 -7.86 2.25 -5.06
N ILE A 8 -7.04 3.24 -4.71
CA ILE A 8 -5.74 3.00 -4.10
C ILE A 8 -6.00 2.47 -2.68
N ASP A 9 -5.76 1.18 -2.47
CA ASP A 9 -5.90 0.55 -1.15
C ASP A 9 -4.78 1.00 -0.23
N HIS A 10 -3.55 0.88 -0.70
CA HIS A 10 -2.38 1.36 0.04
C HIS A 10 -1.19 1.62 -0.87
N VAL A 11 -0.25 2.37 -0.32
CA VAL A 11 1.09 2.56 -0.87
C VAL A 11 2.08 1.90 0.07
N ILE A 12 3.06 1.19 -0.50
CA ILE A 12 4.11 0.49 0.24
C ILE A 12 5.34 1.40 0.31
N TYR A 13 5.66 1.83 1.52
CA TYR A 13 6.89 2.53 1.85
C TYR A 13 7.85 1.53 2.49
N GLY A 14 8.79 1.05 1.70
CA GLY A 14 9.82 0.15 2.17
C GLY A 14 10.81 0.88 3.07
N VAL A 15 11.08 0.34 4.23
CA VAL A 15 11.89 0.97 5.27
C VAL A 15 12.90 0.00 5.85
N LEU A 16 14.06 0.52 6.27
CA LEU A 16 15.12 -0.27 6.91
C LEU A 16 14.72 -0.73 8.31
N ASP A 17 13.96 0.11 9.02
CA ASP A 17 13.45 -0.16 10.38
C ASP A 17 12.03 0.42 10.49
N VAL A 18 11.04 -0.46 10.71
CA VAL A 18 9.63 -0.08 10.73
C VAL A 18 9.26 0.80 11.91
N ASP A 19 9.89 0.61 13.07
CA ASP A 19 9.61 1.40 14.26
C ASP A 19 10.26 2.78 14.16
N ALA A 20 11.50 2.86 13.75
CA ALA A 20 12.19 4.12 13.51
C ALA A 20 11.50 4.95 12.41
N ALA A 21 11.00 4.32 11.34
CA ALA A 21 10.24 5.00 10.29
C ALA A 21 8.91 5.54 10.82
N ALA A 22 8.19 4.75 11.62
CA ALA A 22 6.94 5.18 12.24
C ALA A 22 7.14 6.39 13.18
N GLU A 23 8.20 6.37 13.99
CA GLU A 23 8.57 7.49 14.86
C GLU A 23 8.92 8.75 14.05
N ARG A 24 9.64 8.61 12.94
CA ARG A 24 9.93 9.74 12.05
C ARG A 24 8.64 10.32 11.45
N LEU A 25 7.76 9.48 10.90
CA LEU A 25 6.50 9.95 10.32
C LEU A 25 5.63 10.66 11.35
N ARG A 26 5.60 10.18 12.58
CA ARG A 26 4.89 10.84 13.65
C ARG A 26 5.50 12.20 14.00
N ARG A 27 6.81 12.25 14.21
CA ARG A 27 7.52 13.47 14.60
C ARG A 27 7.46 14.55 13.50
N ASP A 28 7.70 14.15 12.25
CA ASP A 28 7.91 15.10 11.14
C ASP A 28 6.58 15.51 10.49
N TYR A 29 5.57 14.61 10.50
CA TYR A 29 4.31 14.80 9.80
C TYR A 29 3.07 14.67 10.67
N GLY A 30 3.18 14.21 11.91
CA GLY A 30 2.04 13.95 12.79
C GLY A 30 1.25 12.70 12.38
N LEU A 31 1.84 11.82 11.58
CA LEU A 31 1.23 10.57 11.14
C LEU A 31 1.48 9.46 12.17
N GLY A 32 0.44 9.06 12.89
CA GLY A 32 0.50 7.92 13.80
C GLY A 32 0.40 6.59 13.06
N SER A 33 0.78 5.51 13.73
CA SER A 33 0.73 4.16 13.16
C SER A 33 0.29 3.12 14.18
N VAL A 34 -0.20 1.99 13.68
CA VAL A 34 -0.52 0.81 14.49
C VAL A 34 0.35 -0.38 14.06
N PRO A 35 0.57 -1.37 14.93
CA PRO A 35 1.20 -2.61 14.53
C PRO A 35 0.45 -3.28 13.38
N GLY A 36 1.19 -3.83 12.44
CA GLY A 36 0.68 -4.68 11.36
C GLY A 36 0.82 -6.16 11.70
N GLY A 37 1.60 -6.87 10.94
CA GLY A 37 1.85 -8.30 11.12
C GLY A 37 3.19 -8.73 10.52
N ILE A 38 3.40 -10.04 10.52
CA ILE A 38 4.55 -10.69 9.91
C ILE A 38 4.02 -11.53 8.75
N HIS A 39 4.49 -11.23 7.54
CA HIS A 39 4.18 -12.03 6.36
C HIS A 39 5.02 -13.30 6.36
N LEU A 40 4.43 -14.41 5.95
CA LEU A 40 5.13 -15.70 5.89
C LEU A 40 6.35 -15.70 4.94
N GLY A 41 6.38 -14.75 4.00
CA GLY A 41 7.50 -14.54 3.08
C GLY A 41 8.72 -13.82 3.67
N GLY A 42 8.67 -13.40 4.95
CA GLY A 42 9.81 -12.80 5.65
C GLY A 42 9.82 -11.29 5.74
N THR A 43 8.70 -10.62 5.47
CA THR A 43 8.55 -9.19 5.71
C THR A 43 7.69 -8.91 6.95
N THR A 44 7.88 -7.76 7.56
CA THR A 44 7.07 -7.26 8.67
C THR A 44 6.56 -5.86 8.35
N ASN A 45 5.45 -5.45 8.97
CA ASN A 45 4.92 -4.13 8.68
C ASN A 45 4.35 -3.39 9.89
N ARG A 46 4.27 -2.06 9.73
CA ARG A 46 3.39 -1.18 10.51
C ARG A 46 2.48 -0.44 9.54
N ILE A 47 1.32 -0.09 10.04
CA ILE A 47 0.27 0.53 9.24
C ILE A 47 0.07 1.97 9.70
N VAL A 48 0.11 2.90 8.78
CA VAL A 48 -0.33 4.29 8.96
C VAL A 48 -1.71 4.42 8.34
N PRO A 49 -2.81 4.29 9.11
CA PRO A 49 -4.15 4.38 8.57
C PRO A 49 -4.43 5.79 8.05
N LEU A 50 -5.05 5.88 6.90
CA LEU A 50 -5.54 7.12 6.31
C LEU A 50 -7.07 7.14 6.33
N ALA A 51 -7.71 7.97 5.51
CA ALA A 51 -9.16 7.88 5.37
C ALA A 51 -9.58 6.43 5.06
N PRO A 52 -10.35 5.77 5.97
CA PRO A 52 -10.69 4.36 5.80
C PRO A 52 -11.37 4.05 4.45
N PRO A 53 -11.00 2.96 3.78
CA PRO A 53 -10.14 1.87 4.25
C PRO A 53 -8.68 1.95 3.79
N THR A 54 -8.16 3.13 3.41
CA THR A 54 -6.83 3.32 2.81
C THR A 54 -5.73 3.49 3.86
N PHE A 55 -4.48 3.19 3.49
CA PHE A 55 -3.33 3.30 4.40
C PHE A 55 -1.99 3.44 3.68
N LEU A 56 -0.99 3.92 4.39
CA LEU A 56 0.41 3.77 4.02
C LEU A 56 0.98 2.59 4.79
N GLU A 57 1.60 1.63 4.09
CA GLU A 57 2.26 0.48 4.69
C GLU A 57 3.75 0.74 4.85
N LEU A 58 4.26 0.71 6.07
CA LEU A 58 5.69 0.68 6.35
C LEU A 58 6.12 -0.78 6.32
N LEU A 59 6.83 -1.17 5.25
CA LEU A 59 7.24 -2.56 5.03
C LEU A 59 8.74 -2.71 5.29
N GLY A 60 9.10 -3.56 6.22
CA GLY A 60 10.49 -3.85 6.59
C GLY A 60 10.84 -5.33 6.46
N VAL A 61 12.14 -5.62 6.52
CA VAL A 61 12.65 -6.99 6.53
C VAL A 61 12.42 -7.59 7.91
N GLY A 62 11.66 -8.68 7.98
CA GLY A 62 11.47 -9.46 9.21
C GLY A 62 12.45 -10.63 9.30
N ASP A 63 12.49 -11.46 8.26
CA ASP A 63 13.46 -12.57 8.12
C ASP A 63 14.19 -12.46 6.77
N PRO A 64 15.49 -12.10 6.77
CA PRO A 64 16.26 -11.91 5.55
C PRO A 64 16.65 -13.25 4.86
N THR A 65 16.21 -14.38 5.37
CA THR A 65 16.47 -15.69 4.76
C THR A 65 15.28 -16.19 3.93
N LEU A 66 14.11 -15.60 4.07
CA LEU A 66 12.91 -15.92 3.32
C LEU A 66 12.78 -15.05 2.07
N GLY A 67 12.11 -15.57 1.04
CA GLY A 67 12.11 -14.98 -0.31
C GLY A 67 11.72 -13.51 -0.39
N ASP A 68 10.64 -13.11 0.29
CA ASP A 68 10.19 -11.71 0.27
C ASP A 68 11.11 -10.82 1.12
N GLY A 69 11.70 -11.37 2.20
CA GLY A 69 12.69 -10.66 3.01
C GLY A 69 13.97 -10.39 2.22
N VAL A 70 14.47 -11.39 1.47
CA VAL A 70 15.62 -11.22 0.56
C VAL A 70 15.32 -10.16 -0.49
N TRP A 71 14.18 -10.30 -1.20
CA TRP A 71 13.76 -9.34 -2.22
C TRP A 71 13.68 -7.91 -1.67
N LEU A 72 13.06 -7.73 -0.48
CA LEU A 72 12.91 -6.42 0.11
C LEU A 72 14.25 -5.78 0.48
N ALA A 73 15.17 -6.57 1.05
CA ALA A 73 16.52 -6.09 1.38
C ALA A 73 17.26 -5.57 0.15
N GLU A 74 17.17 -6.30 -0.97
CA GLU A 74 17.74 -5.88 -2.25
C GLU A 74 17.05 -4.64 -2.81
N ALA A 75 15.71 -4.61 -2.78
CA ALA A 75 14.91 -3.49 -3.29
C ALA A 75 15.16 -2.18 -2.52
N LEU A 76 15.39 -2.26 -1.21
CA LEU A 76 15.72 -1.09 -0.38
C LEU A 76 17.10 -0.52 -0.71
N ALA A 77 18.06 -1.36 -1.07
CA ALA A 77 19.43 -0.92 -1.39
C ALA A 77 20.02 0.03 -0.32
N GLY A 78 19.74 -0.25 0.96
CA GLY A 78 20.26 0.49 2.12
C GLY A 78 19.57 1.82 2.42
N ARG A 79 18.40 2.11 1.86
CA ARG A 79 17.62 3.32 2.12
C ARG A 79 16.11 3.07 2.12
N ASP A 80 15.38 3.90 2.87
CA ASP A 80 13.93 3.95 2.80
C ASP A 80 13.48 4.54 1.45
N ARG A 81 12.39 4.00 0.91
CA ARG A 81 11.83 4.45 -0.37
C ARG A 81 10.41 3.99 -0.61
N LEU A 82 9.65 4.76 -1.39
CA LEU A 82 8.38 4.29 -1.95
C LEU A 82 8.68 3.13 -2.91
N LEU A 83 8.04 1.99 -2.70
CA LEU A 83 8.31 0.77 -3.47
C LEU A 83 7.18 0.45 -4.43
N TRP A 84 5.96 0.38 -3.93
CA TRP A 84 4.85 -0.16 -4.69
C TRP A 84 3.53 0.46 -4.27
N TRP A 85 2.50 0.26 -5.04
CA TRP A 85 1.15 0.65 -4.70
C TRP A 85 0.15 -0.44 -5.08
N VAL A 86 -0.98 -0.47 -4.41
CA VAL A 86 -1.91 -1.58 -4.43
C VAL A 86 -3.31 -1.05 -4.61
N LEU A 87 -4.06 -1.73 -5.47
CA LEU A 87 -5.43 -1.37 -5.81
C LEU A 87 -6.42 -2.31 -5.16
N GLY A 88 -7.33 -1.76 -4.37
CA GLY A 88 -8.50 -2.46 -3.91
C GLY A 88 -9.53 -2.59 -5.03
N VAL A 89 -10.14 -3.75 -5.16
CA VAL A 89 -11.21 -4.03 -6.13
C VAL A 89 -12.36 -4.78 -5.46
N ASP A 90 -13.56 -4.56 -5.96
CA ASP A 90 -14.77 -5.21 -5.41
C ASP A 90 -14.80 -6.72 -5.71
N ASP A 91 -14.35 -7.12 -6.91
CA ASP A 91 -14.28 -8.52 -7.33
C ASP A 91 -12.92 -8.83 -7.94
N LEU A 92 -12.06 -9.47 -7.14
CA LEU A 92 -10.71 -9.83 -7.57
C LEU A 92 -10.71 -10.93 -8.63
N ASP A 93 -11.63 -11.89 -8.54
CA ASP A 93 -11.69 -13.00 -9.49
C ASP A 93 -12.12 -12.52 -10.88
N GLU A 94 -13.10 -11.64 -10.94
CA GLU A 94 -13.49 -10.99 -12.21
C GLU A 94 -12.39 -10.11 -12.76
N THR A 95 -11.73 -9.31 -11.91
CA THR A 95 -10.59 -8.48 -12.31
C THR A 95 -9.45 -9.32 -12.87
N ALA A 96 -9.10 -10.40 -12.19
CA ALA A 96 -8.05 -11.33 -12.62
C ALA A 96 -8.40 -12.03 -13.94
N ARG A 97 -9.64 -12.52 -14.05
CA ARG A 97 -10.14 -13.21 -15.25
C ARG A 97 -10.12 -12.30 -16.47
N ARG A 98 -10.63 -11.07 -16.35
CA ARG A 98 -10.66 -10.10 -17.46
C ARG A 98 -9.28 -9.72 -17.96
N ARG A 99 -8.31 -9.65 -17.05
CA ARG A 99 -6.95 -9.21 -17.34
C ARG A 99 -5.97 -10.35 -17.58
N GLY A 100 -6.42 -11.62 -17.46
CA GLY A 100 -5.56 -12.79 -17.62
C GLY A 100 -4.45 -12.87 -16.57
N LEU A 101 -4.73 -12.47 -15.32
CA LEU A 101 -3.75 -12.39 -14.25
C LEU A 101 -3.79 -13.63 -13.35
N PRO A 102 -2.63 -14.12 -12.89
CA PRO A 102 -2.58 -15.12 -11.85
C PRO A 102 -3.04 -14.51 -10.52
N THR A 103 -3.74 -15.31 -9.72
CA THR A 103 -4.10 -14.97 -8.34
C THR A 103 -3.22 -15.72 -7.34
N GLN A 104 -2.98 -15.10 -6.20
CA GLN A 104 -2.20 -15.67 -5.10
C GLN A 104 -2.91 -15.42 -3.78
N VAL A 105 -2.68 -16.29 -2.80
CA VAL A 105 -3.14 -16.10 -1.42
C VAL A 105 -1.93 -15.71 -0.58
N GLY A 106 -2.01 -14.57 0.07
CA GLY A 106 -1.06 -14.15 1.08
C GLY A 106 -1.61 -14.40 2.48
N MET A 107 -0.70 -14.55 3.43
CA MET A 107 -1.04 -14.75 4.84
C MET A 107 -0.07 -13.99 5.72
N MET A 108 -0.59 -13.41 6.80
CA MET A 108 0.22 -12.75 7.81
C MET A 108 -0.22 -13.15 9.21
N ASP A 109 0.75 -13.30 10.10
CA ASP A 109 0.54 -13.48 11.53
C ASP A 109 0.42 -12.09 12.19
N MET A 110 -0.68 -11.87 12.90
CA MET A 110 -0.95 -10.60 13.57
C MET A 110 -0.37 -10.59 14.98
N ALA A 111 -0.11 -9.41 15.51
CA ALA A 111 0.42 -9.22 16.86
C ALA A 111 -0.49 -9.79 17.98
N ASP A 112 -1.79 -9.94 17.72
CA ASP A 112 -2.76 -10.55 18.64
C ASP A 112 -2.83 -12.10 18.56
N GLY A 113 -1.94 -12.71 17.76
CA GLY A 113 -1.88 -14.14 17.53
C GLY A 113 -2.89 -14.67 16.50
N SER A 114 -3.73 -13.82 15.93
CA SER A 114 -4.61 -14.20 14.82
C SER A 114 -3.85 -14.24 13.50
N GLN A 115 -4.41 -14.95 12.51
CA GLN A 115 -3.92 -14.91 11.15
C GLN A 115 -4.89 -14.13 10.27
N ARG A 116 -4.35 -13.43 9.28
CA ARG A 116 -5.14 -12.79 8.22
C ARG A 116 -4.70 -13.30 6.88
N THR A 117 -5.69 -13.63 6.06
CA THR A 117 -5.50 -13.95 4.66
C THR A 117 -5.94 -12.77 3.80
N PHE A 118 -5.27 -12.63 2.68
CA PHE A 118 -5.63 -11.71 1.62
C PHE A 118 -5.34 -12.37 0.27
N ARG A 119 -5.98 -11.88 -0.77
CA ARG A 119 -5.77 -12.39 -2.13
C ARG A 119 -5.28 -11.28 -3.01
N THR A 120 -4.33 -11.60 -3.88
CA THR A 120 -3.77 -10.64 -4.84
C THR A 120 -3.88 -11.16 -6.26
N ALA A 121 -3.86 -10.25 -7.23
CA ALA A 121 -3.74 -10.57 -8.64
C ALA A 121 -2.73 -9.63 -9.31
N GLY A 122 -1.90 -10.18 -10.21
CA GLY A 122 -0.95 -9.40 -10.99
C GLY A 122 0.41 -9.16 -10.34
N MET A 123 0.72 -9.79 -9.21
CA MET A 123 2.09 -9.82 -8.67
C MET A 123 2.98 -10.83 -9.41
N PRO A 124 4.29 -10.58 -9.55
CA PRO A 124 4.99 -9.31 -9.44
C PRO A 124 5.04 -8.63 -10.82
N ARG A 125 4.57 -7.39 -10.94
CA ARG A 125 4.69 -6.60 -12.17
C ARG A 125 5.18 -5.17 -11.91
N TYR A 126 6.11 -5.03 -10.97
CA TYR A 126 6.75 -3.73 -10.73
C TYR A 126 7.21 -3.07 -12.03
N PRO A 127 6.96 -1.77 -12.24
CA PRO A 127 6.39 -0.80 -11.27
C PRO A 127 4.86 -0.70 -11.26
N LEU A 128 4.15 -1.50 -12.06
CA LEU A 128 2.69 -1.46 -12.12
C LEU A 128 2.06 -1.91 -10.81
N PRO A 129 0.90 -1.34 -10.42
CA PRO A 129 0.18 -1.79 -9.23
C PRO A 129 -0.33 -3.21 -9.39
N PHE A 130 -0.47 -3.91 -8.29
CA PHE A 130 -1.23 -5.16 -8.24
C PHE A 130 -2.58 -4.94 -7.55
N PHE A 131 -3.48 -5.91 -7.72
CA PHE A 131 -4.82 -5.87 -7.15
C PHE A 131 -4.90 -6.70 -5.88
N ILE A 132 -5.71 -6.24 -4.91
CA ILE A 132 -5.91 -6.94 -3.63
C ILE A 132 -7.39 -7.00 -3.27
N SER A 133 -7.75 -8.10 -2.63
CA SER A 133 -8.99 -8.23 -1.89
C SER A 133 -8.77 -8.94 -0.56
N PHE A 134 -9.68 -8.71 0.36
CA PHE A 134 -9.68 -9.34 1.67
C PHE A 134 -10.97 -10.14 1.81
N ASP A 135 -10.86 -11.37 2.31
CA ASP A 135 -12.02 -12.23 2.60
C ASP A 135 -12.69 -11.78 3.90
N ILE A 136 -13.32 -10.61 3.83
CA ILE A 136 -14.00 -9.98 4.97
C ILE A 136 -15.19 -9.16 4.47
N ASP A 137 -16.28 -9.19 5.20
CA ASP A 137 -17.44 -8.32 4.96
C ASP A 137 -17.02 -6.85 4.87
N PRO A 138 -17.45 -6.09 3.84
CA PRO A 138 -17.04 -4.69 3.65
C PRO A 138 -17.35 -3.79 4.85
N GLY A 139 -18.49 -4.00 5.52
CA GLY A 139 -18.86 -3.24 6.72
C GLY A 139 -17.98 -3.59 7.92
N ALA A 140 -17.59 -4.87 8.06
CA ALA A 140 -16.64 -5.29 9.08
C ALA A 140 -15.25 -4.71 8.80
N ARG A 141 -14.81 -4.74 7.54
CA ARG A 141 -13.57 -4.11 7.11
C ARG A 141 -13.54 -2.62 7.47
N MET A 142 -14.59 -1.89 7.15
CA MET A 142 -14.69 -0.45 7.45
C MET A 142 -14.58 -0.19 8.95
N ARG A 143 -15.27 -0.98 9.81
CA ARG A 143 -15.18 -0.83 11.27
C ARG A 143 -13.77 -1.07 11.80
N ILE A 144 -13.06 -2.08 11.27
CA ILE A 144 -11.67 -2.37 11.63
C ILE A 144 -10.78 -1.17 11.29
N TRP A 145 -10.92 -0.62 10.07
CA TRP A 145 -10.09 0.50 9.65
C TRP A 145 -10.39 1.79 10.41
N GLN A 146 -11.65 2.05 10.75
CA GLN A 146 -12.03 3.16 11.62
C GLN A 146 -11.43 3.03 13.04
N ALA A 147 -11.38 1.80 13.59
CA ALA A 147 -10.72 1.54 14.86
C ALA A 147 -9.21 1.81 14.75
N ARG A 148 -8.53 1.23 13.76
CA ARG A 148 -7.10 1.45 13.52
C ARG A 148 -6.75 2.92 13.34
N TYR A 149 -7.58 3.68 12.63
CA TYR A 149 -7.39 5.12 12.45
C TYR A 149 -7.40 5.86 13.81
N ARG A 150 -8.36 5.55 14.68
CA ARG A 150 -8.40 6.13 16.03
C ARG A 150 -7.20 5.72 16.87
N ASP A 151 -6.85 4.42 16.83
CA ASP A 151 -5.78 3.84 17.66
C ASP A 151 -4.39 4.32 17.23
N ALA A 152 -4.21 4.71 15.98
CA ALA A 152 -2.97 5.29 15.47
C ALA A 152 -2.61 6.61 16.14
N GLY A 153 -3.59 7.36 16.60
CA GLY A 153 -3.40 8.60 17.36
C GLY A 153 -2.69 9.68 16.53
N HIS A 154 -3.21 9.97 15.33
CA HIS A 154 -2.67 11.01 14.47
C HIS A 154 -2.76 12.40 15.07
N ASP A 155 -1.76 13.24 14.81
CA ASP A 155 -1.74 14.65 15.20
C ASP A 155 -2.17 15.60 14.05
N CYS A 156 -2.25 15.08 12.81
CA CYS A 156 -2.54 15.88 11.60
C CYS A 156 -3.90 15.59 10.97
N GLY A 157 -4.63 14.54 11.41
CA GLY A 157 -5.92 14.16 10.84
C GLY A 157 -5.80 13.79 9.35
N PRO A 158 -5.08 12.70 9.00
CA PRO A 158 -4.87 12.36 7.59
C PRO A 158 -6.16 11.93 6.91
N GLY A 159 -6.37 12.44 5.69
CA GLY A 159 -7.45 12.12 4.78
C GLY A 159 -7.07 11.01 3.80
N ALA A 160 -7.49 11.15 2.56
CA ALA A 160 -7.16 10.23 1.47
C ALA A 160 -5.80 10.55 0.83
N PHE A 161 -5.34 9.68 -0.05
CA PHE A 161 -4.28 10.03 -0.99
C PHE A 161 -4.78 11.12 -1.95
N SER A 162 -4.10 12.25 -2.00
CA SER A 162 -4.42 13.35 -2.92
C SER A 162 -3.79 13.16 -4.29
N PHE A 163 -2.63 12.52 -4.34
CA PHE A 163 -1.97 12.10 -5.57
C PHE A 163 -0.95 11.00 -5.35
N LEU A 164 -0.59 10.35 -6.45
CA LEU A 164 0.56 9.44 -6.56
C LEU A 164 1.37 9.84 -7.78
N GLU A 165 2.63 10.22 -7.60
CA GLU A 165 3.56 10.49 -8.70
C GLU A 165 4.28 9.22 -9.11
N VAL A 166 4.14 8.85 -10.38
CA VAL A 166 4.78 7.67 -10.96
C VAL A 166 5.67 8.07 -12.14
N GLY A 167 6.88 7.54 -12.16
CA GLY A 167 7.77 7.59 -13.32
C GLY A 167 7.52 6.34 -14.15
N ASP A 168 7.00 6.53 -15.32
CA ASP A 168 6.84 5.52 -16.37
C ASP A 168 6.20 6.16 -17.61
N THR A 169 5.93 5.35 -18.63
CA THR A 169 5.11 5.83 -19.74
C THR A 169 3.64 5.76 -19.36
N PRO A 170 2.86 6.85 -19.55
CA PRO A 170 1.42 6.85 -19.30
C PRO A 170 0.72 5.67 -20.02
N GLU A 171 1.16 5.35 -21.21
CA GLU A 171 0.60 4.30 -22.04
C GLU A 171 0.68 2.91 -21.37
N LEU A 172 1.73 2.65 -20.58
CA LEU A 172 1.87 1.37 -19.88
C LEU A 172 0.84 1.25 -18.76
N LEU A 173 0.63 2.31 -17.99
CA LEU A 173 -0.35 2.34 -16.92
C LEU A 173 -1.78 2.33 -17.48
N ASP A 174 -2.05 3.09 -18.53
CA ASP A 174 -3.35 3.12 -19.21
C ASP A 174 -3.69 1.74 -19.81
N ALA A 175 -2.71 1.07 -20.42
CA ALA A 175 -2.90 -0.29 -20.90
C ALA A 175 -3.15 -1.29 -19.76
N TRP A 176 -2.57 -1.05 -18.59
CA TRP A 176 -2.74 -1.90 -17.42
C TRP A 176 -4.08 -1.67 -16.71
N LEU A 177 -4.46 -0.42 -16.49
CA LEU A 177 -5.65 -0.05 -15.71
C LEU A 177 -6.89 0.23 -16.58
N GLY A 178 -6.70 0.71 -17.78
CA GLY A 178 -7.77 1.30 -18.57
C GLY A 178 -8.19 2.67 -18.00
N ASP A 179 -9.41 3.10 -18.27
CA ASP A 179 -9.97 4.31 -17.69
C ASP A 179 -10.25 4.11 -16.19
N HIS A 180 -9.51 4.79 -15.33
CA HIS A 180 -9.50 4.49 -13.90
C HIS A 180 -9.85 5.66 -12.97
N GLY A 181 -9.68 6.90 -13.39
CA GLY A 181 -9.97 8.08 -12.54
C GLY A 181 -9.16 8.18 -11.23
N LEU A 182 -8.08 7.38 -11.06
CA LEU A 182 -7.23 7.41 -9.88
C LEU A 182 -6.38 8.69 -9.86
N PRO A 183 -6.01 9.23 -8.69
CA PRO A 183 -5.23 10.46 -8.56
C PRO A 183 -3.74 10.22 -8.89
N VAL A 184 -3.44 9.71 -10.06
CA VAL A 184 -2.07 9.42 -10.52
C VAL A 184 -1.57 10.56 -11.39
N ARG A 185 -0.32 10.99 -11.13
CA ARG A 185 0.40 12.01 -11.89
C ARG A 185 1.65 11.37 -12.50
N HIS A 186 1.82 11.48 -13.79
CA HIS A 186 3.03 11.02 -14.45
C HIS A 186 4.14 12.08 -14.36
N VAL A 187 5.36 11.60 -14.06
CA VAL A 187 6.57 12.45 -14.03
C VAL A 187 7.39 12.15 -15.29
N PRO A 188 7.33 13.00 -16.32
CA PRO A 188 8.00 12.76 -17.58
C PRO A 188 9.51 12.62 -17.42
N GLY A 189 10.08 11.56 -17.99
CA GLY A 189 11.52 11.30 -17.96
C GLY A 189 12.07 10.78 -16.64
N ALA A 190 11.22 10.57 -15.64
CA ALA A 190 11.64 9.92 -14.40
C ALA A 190 11.81 8.41 -14.59
N ALA A 191 12.63 7.79 -13.76
CA ALA A 191 12.77 6.33 -13.73
C ALA A 191 11.43 5.67 -13.33
N SER A 192 11.21 4.44 -13.82
CA SER A 192 10.04 3.66 -13.41
C SER A 192 9.93 3.55 -11.89
N GLY A 193 8.71 3.68 -11.36
CA GLY A 193 8.40 3.56 -9.93
C GLY A 193 7.63 4.74 -9.35
N ILE A 194 7.47 4.74 -8.04
CA ILE A 194 6.78 5.80 -7.30
C ILE A 194 7.82 6.81 -6.84
N HIS A 195 7.54 8.09 -7.08
CA HIS A 195 8.41 9.20 -6.72
C HIS A 195 7.90 10.01 -5.54
N ALA A 196 6.59 10.19 -5.45
CA ALA A 196 5.98 10.89 -4.34
C ALA A 196 4.55 10.42 -4.10
N VAL A 197 4.07 10.57 -2.89
CA VAL A 197 2.67 10.38 -2.52
C VAL A 197 2.19 11.60 -1.73
N GLY A 198 1.07 12.17 -2.15
CA GLY A 198 0.37 13.23 -1.44
C GLY A 198 -0.71 12.64 -0.54
N ILE A 199 -0.85 13.18 0.66
CA ILE A 199 -1.87 12.82 1.64
C ILE A 199 -2.57 14.09 2.06
N GLU A 200 -3.90 14.12 1.95
CA GLU A 200 -4.71 15.19 2.53
C GLU A 200 -4.57 15.20 4.05
N THR A 201 -4.48 16.36 4.66
CA THR A 201 -4.54 16.48 6.13
C THR A 201 -5.35 17.71 6.54
N ALA A 202 -5.76 17.77 7.79
CA ALA A 202 -6.42 18.95 8.36
C ALA A 202 -5.54 20.22 8.31
N ARG A 203 -4.23 20.07 8.05
CA ARG A 203 -3.24 21.17 7.98
C ARG A 203 -2.79 21.49 6.56
N GLY A 204 -3.37 20.86 5.57
CA GLY A 204 -2.99 20.96 4.15
C GLY A 204 -2.45 19.64 3.60
N GLU A 205 -1.94 19.68 2.38
CA GLU A 205 -1.37 18.50 1.73
C GLU A 205 0.03 18.19 2.28
N LEU A 206 0.25 16.93 2.61
CA LEU A 206 1.53 16.38 3.04
C LEU A 206 2.10 15.56 1.91
N VAL A 207 3.40 15.66 1.65
CA VAL A 207 4.10 14.91 0.59
C VAL A 207 5.22 14.06 1.18
N ILE A 208 5.23 12.77 0.82
CA ILE A 208 6.30 11.81 1.13
C ILE A 208 6.98 11.43 -0.19
N CYS A 209 8.32 11.49 -0.23
CA CYS A 209 9.15 11.16 -1.38
C CYS A 209 10.10 10.00 -1.08
#